data_a21a5f3eef523d411e5bc48dc472de7a
#
_entry.id   a21a5f3eef523d411e5bc48dc472de7a
#
_cell.length_a   1.000
_cell.length_b   1.000
_cell.length_c   1.000
_cell.angle_alpha   90.00
_cell.angle_beta   90.00
_cell.angle_gamma   90.00
#
_symmetry.space_group_name_H-M   'P 1'
#
loop_
_entity.id
_entity.type
_entity.pdbx_description
1 polymer ?
#
loop_
_entity_poly.entity_id
_entity_poly.type
_entity_poly.pdbx_seq_one_letter_code
_entity_poly.pdbx_strand_id
1 'polypeptide(L)'
;MKRLHIILVLLLLAFVSPTYAQKTKGKSKKQLQSEITSLQQEISTANQLLKKTKKDREMTLNEVSILDTKIKQRESLIKAYNEQIAVLDEEIHKGQRDIRSLNSDLGKLQKEYAKMIVFANKNRNHYDRLGFIFASKDFNQAFSRLRYIRQFNDARKTKMEQIASTERRISDEVEASQQAREEQAALLKDEKIQQETLKKEKKELNSQVAKLKKKEGSLQQDIKNKQQQAKKLQKAIDDIIAEEIRKANAEAERKRKEEAKKNASKGKTTTPAPKKEKGMALTPAEQTLSSNFVGNKGKLPWPVERGVISSSYGKHASVVSDKVTVTNNGIDIATTENAQARAVFEGEVASVTKLTGANTVVILRHGEYFTVYSNLENVTVMRGDKVKTKQNIGMVHTNKTEGKTELHFELLKEQNRQNPANWLSK
;
A
#
# COMPACT_ATOMS: atom_id res chain seq x y z
N MET A 1 25.01 36.27 -47.58
CA MET A 1 24.19 36.33 -46.37
C MET A 1 22.88 35.48 -46.37
N LYS A 2 22.62 34.65 -47.38
CA LYS A 2 21.40 33.78 -47.40
C LYS A 2 21.61 32.32 -46.99
N ARG A 3 22.84 31.89 -46.72
CA ARG A 3 23.15 30.50 -46.29
C ARG A 3 23.32 30.33 -44.76
N LEU A 4 23.37 31.43 -44.01
CA LEU A 4 23.54 31.37 -42.53
C LEU A 4 22.20 31.26 -41.78
N HIS A 5 21.08 31.63 -42.43
CA HIS A 5 19.73 31.55 -41.80
C HIS A 5 19.09 30.15 -41.88
N ILE A 6 19.55 29.28 -42.79
CA ILE A 6 19.02 27.92 -42.94
C ILE A 6 19.60 26.97 -41.88
N ILE A 7 20.82 27.23 -41.42
CA ILE A 7 21.47 26.40 -40.36
C ILE A 7 20.89 26.74 -38.97
N LEU A 8 20.44 27.98 -38.76
CA LEU A 8 19.83 28.39 -37.48
C LEU A 8 18.41 27.85 -37.26
N VAL A 9 17.65 27.62 -38.36
CA VAL A 9 16.29 27.07 -38.30
C VAL A 9 16.31 25.54 -38.12
N LEU A 10 17.36 24.85 -38.56
CA LEU A 10 17.52 23.39 -38.37
C LEU A 10 18.02 23.00 -36.98
N LEU A 11 18.61 23.91 -36.20
CA LEU A 11 19.06 23.68 -34.83
C LEU A 11 17.97 23.95 -33.79
N LEU A 12 16.84 24.58 -34.15
CA LEU A 12 15.69 24.83 -33.26
C LEU A 12 14.63 23.71 -33.31
N LEU A 13 14.76 22.74 -34.21
CA LEU A 13 13.84 21.58 -34.34
C LEU A 13 14.31 20.31 -33.64
N ALA A 14 15.48 20.33 -32.96
CA ALA A 14 16.07 19.14 -32.34
C ALA A 14 15.82 19.01 -30.81
N PHE A 15 14.98 19.89 -30.20
CA PHE A 15 14.63 19.77 -28.77
C PHE A 15 13.12 19.70 -28.52
N VAL A 16 12.40 18.98 -29.38
CA VAL A 16 11.13 18.40 -28.94
C VAL A 16 11.47 17.03 -28.37
N SER A 17 11.90 17.00 -27.13
CA SER A 17 11.90 15.77 -26.34
C SER A 17 10.46 15.26 -26.34
N PRO A 18 10.18 14.02 -26.80
CA PRO A 18 8.89 13.43 -26.55
C PRO A 18 8.76 13.34 -25.02
N THR A 19 7.92 14.16 -24.44
CA THR A 19 7.37 13.89 -23.12
C THR A 19 6.65 12.53 -23.23
N TYR A 20 7.39 11.46 -22.97
CA TYR A 20 6.77 10.18 -22.64
C TYR A 20 5.87 10.49 -21.45
N ALA A 21 4.59 10.62 -21.73
CA ALA A 21 3.57 10.52 -20.71
C ALA A 21 3.88 9.19 -19.99
N GLN A 22 4.43 9.29 -18.79
CA GLN A 22 4.56 8.17 -17.89
C GLN A 22 3.14 7.66 -17.66
N LYS A 23 2.73 6.66 -18.46
CA LYS A 23 1.56 5.85 -18.16
C LYS A 23 1.79 5.37 -16.74
N THR A 24 1.11 5.96 -15.77
CA THR A 24 1.08 5.46 -14.40
C THR A 24 0.69 4.00 -14.51
N LYS A 25 1.64 3.10 -14.22
CA LYS A 25 1.38 1.67 -14.22
C LYS A 25 0.21 1.45 -13.28
N GLY A 26 -0.93 1.02 -13.81
CA GLY A 26 -2.07 0.60 -13.01
C GLY A 26 -1.62 -0.42 -11.95
N LYS A 27 -2.36 -0.49 -10.84
CA LYS A 27 -2.08 -1.46 -9.79
C LYS A 27 -2.13 -2.88 -10.36
N SER A 28 -1.21 -3.74 -9.97
CA SER A 28 -1.23 -5.15 -10.37
C SER A 28 -2.40 -5.89 -9.66
N LYS A 29 -2.89 -6.98 -10.25
CA LYS A 29 -3.94 -7.85 -9.66
C LYS A 29 -3.62 -8.23 -8.20
N LYS A 30 -2.37 -8.59 -7.90
CA LYS A 30 -1.91 -8.92 -6.54
C LYS A 30 -2.01 -7.73 -5.58
N GLN A 31 -1.69 -6.52 -6.04
CA GLN A 31 -1.82 -5.31 -5.23
C GLN A 31 -3.29 -4.97 -4.94
N LEU A 32 -4.17 -5.09 -5.93
CA LEU A 32 -5.61 -4.88 -5.76
C LEU A 32 -6.21 -5.90 -4.80
N GLN A 33 -5.84 -7.17 -4.91
CA GLN A 33 -6.29 -8.22 -4.00
C GLN A 33 -5.86 -7.96 -2.55
N SER A 34 -4.63 -7.51 -2.33
CA SER A 34 -4.14 -7.12 -1.01
C SER A 34 -4.91 -5.92 -0.45
N GLU A 35 -5.19 -4.92 -1.28
CA GLU A 35 -5.97 -3.73 -0.91
C GLU A 35 -7.42 -4.08 -0.55
N ILE A 36 -8.06 -4.94 -1.34
CA ILE A 36 -9.41 -5.46 -1.07
C ILE A 36 -9.45 -6.16 0.29
N THR A 37 -8.50 -7.05 0.56
CA THR A 37 -8.42 -7.79 1.82
C THR A 37 -8.24 -6.84 3.01
N SER A 38 -7.36 -5.84 2.90
CA SER A 38 -7.15 -4.82 3.92
C SER A 38 -8.44 -4.03 4.20
N LEU A 39 -9.10 -3.52 3.16
CA LEU A 39 -10.33 -2.76 3.28
C LEU A 39 -11.48 -3.59 3.89
N GLN A 40 -11.60 -4.86 3.53
CA GLN A 40 -12.57 -5.77 4.14
C GLN A 40 -12.31 -5.96 5.64
N GLN A 41 -11.05 -6.07 6.06
CA GLN A 41 -10.68 -6.18 7.46
C GLN A 41 -10.98 -4.90 8.24
N GLU A 42 -10.69 -3.73 7.67
CA GLU A 42 -11.01 -2.43 8.26
C GLU A 42 -12.52 -2.24 8.44
N ILE A 43 -13.32 -2.57 7.41
CA ILE A 43 -14.79 -2.54 7.47
C ILE A 43 -15.32 -3.51 8.54
N SER A 44 -14.74 -4.71 8.65
CA SER A 44 -15.09 -5.68 9.70
C SER A 44 -14.82 -5.13 11.10
N THR A 45 -13.67 -4.47 11.30
CA THR A 45 -13.32 -3.82 12.56
C THR A 45 -14.30 -2.70 12.89
N ALA A 46 -14.63 -1.84 11.92
CA ALA A 46 -15.64 -0.78 12.11
C ALA A 46 -17.01 -1.35 12.48
N ASN A 47 -17.42 -2.46 11.86
CA ASN A 47 -18.66 -3.17 12.21
C ASN A 47 -18.66 -3.66 13.67
N GLN A 48 -17.53 -4.21 14.15
CA GLN A 48 -17.41 -4.67 15.54
C GLN A 48 -17.53 -3.51 16.54
N LEU A 49 -16.91 -2.37 16.24
CA LEU A 49 -16.97 -1.16 17.06
C LEU A 49 -18.41 -0.60 17.11
N LEU A 50 -19.10 -0.58 15.98
CA LEU A 50 -20.48 -0.08 15.89
C LEU A 50 -21.51 -1.07 16.46
N LYS A 51 -21.22 -2.37 16.53
CA LYS A 51 -22.17 -3.40 17.06
C LYS A 51 -22.53 -3.19 18.53
N LYS A 52 -21.67 -2.54 19.31
CA LYS A 52 -21.93 -2.20 20.71
C LYS A 52 -22.89 -1.03 20.88
N THR A 53 -23.21 -0.31 19.79
CA THR A 53 -24.20 0.78 19.83
C THR A 53 -25.59 0.19 20.09
N LYS A 54 -26.21 0.58 21.19
CA LYS A 54 -27.58 0.13 21.53
C LYS A 54 -28.54 0.60 20.44
N LYS A 55 -29.42 -0.30 19.97
CA LYS A 55 -30.36 -0.06 18.86
C LYS A 55 -31.25 1.19 19.07
N ASP A 56 -31.55 1.53 20.31
CA ASP A 56 -32.53 2.54 20.67
C ASP A 56 -31.92 3.89 21.16
N ARG A 57 -30.58 4.02 21.14
CA ARG A 57 -29.93 5.30 21.44
C ARG A 57 -29.36 5.97 20.20
N GLU A 58 -29.34 7.28 20.22
CA GLU A 58 -28.68 8.07 19.20
C GLU A 58 -27.16 7.78 19.21
N MET A 59 -26.59 7.69 18.03
CA MET A 59 -25.13 7.52 17.87
C MET A 59 -24.40 8.75 18.42
N THR A 60 -23.29 8.52 19.08
CA THR A 60 -22.36 9.58 19.48
C THR A 60 -21.65 10.16 18.26
N LEU A 61 -21.06 11.35 18.41
CA LEU A 61 -20.23 11.96 17.37
C LEU A 61 -19.11 11.01 16.89
N ASN A 62 -18.54 10.26 17.81
CA ASN A 62 -17.49 9.29 17.48
C ASN A 62 -18.03 8.12 16.65
N GLU A 63 -19.18 7.57 17.02
CA GLU A 63 -19.81 6.46 16.27
C GLU A 63 -20.21 6.90 14.87
N VAL A 64 -20.72 8.15 14.72
CA VAL A 64 -21.00 8.74 13.41
C VAL A 64 -19.72 8.92 12.58
N SER A 65 -18.61 9.33 13.21
CA SER A 65 -17.32 9.43 12.53
C SER A 65 -16.78 8.06 12.10
N ILE A 66 -16.94 7.02 12.94
CA ILE A 66 -16.59 5.64 12.58
C ILE A 66 -17.43 5.15 11.40
N LEU A 67 -18.74 5.46 11.39
CA LEU A 67 -19.63 5.10 10.29
C LEU A 67 -19.26 5.82 8.99
N ASP A 68 -18.89 7.11 9.05
CA ASP A 68 -18.41 7.87 7.89
C ASP A 68 -17.10 7.28 7.34
N THR A 69 -16.15 6.95 8.22
CA THR A 69 -14.90 6.29 7.82
C THR A 69 -15.16 4.94 7.16
N LYS A 70 -16.05 4.13 7.73
CA LYS A 70 -16.48 2.84 7.17
C LYS A 70 -17.09 3.00 5.77
N ILE A 71 -17.90 4.04 5.56
CA ILE A 71 -18.48 4.38 4.24
C ILE A 71 -17.36 4.69 3.24
N LYS A 72 -16.39 5.53 3.61
CA LYS A 72 -15.23 5.85 2.75
C LYS A 72 -14.40 4.62 2.40
N GLN A 73 -14.17 3.73 3.37
CA GLN A 73 -13.48 2.46 3.15
C GLN A 73 -14.26 1.56 2.17
N ARG A 74 -15.60 1.52 2.29
CA ARG A 74 -16.45 0.76 1.35
C ARG A 74 -16.45 1.37 -0.06
N GLU A 75 -16.44 2.68 -0.19
CA GLU A 75 -16.27 3.35 -1.49
C GLU A 75 -14.92 3.00 -2.13
N SER A 76 -13.86 2.98 -1.34
CA SER A 76 -12.53 2.55 -1.79
C SER A 76 -12.51 1.06 -2.18
N LEU A 77 -13.21 0.21 -1.44
CA LEU A 77 -13.35 -1.22 -1.74
C LEU A 77 -14.08 -1.44 -3.08
N ILE A 78 -15.18 -0.74 -3.32
CA ILE A 78 -15.91 -0.80 -4.59
C ILE A 78 -15.02 -0.34 -5.74
N LYS A 79 -14.23 0.72 -5.54
CA LYS A 79 -13.27 1.19 -6.54
C LYS A 79 -12.21 0.13 -6.85
N ALA A 80 -11.67 -0.54 -5.83
CA ALA A 80 -10.69 -1.61 -5.99
C ALA A 80 -11.27 -2.83 -6.72
N TYR A 81 -12.54 -3.20 -6.45
CA TYR A 81 -13.24 -4.23 -7.22
C TYR A 81 -13.37 -3.86 -8.70
N ASN A 82 -13.80 -2.62 -9.00
CA ASN A 82 -13.93 -2.16 -10.37
C ASN A 82 -12.59 -2.14 -11.13
N GLU A 83 -11.50 -1.74 -10.45
CA GLU A 83 -10.15 -1.81 -11.02
C GLU A 83 -9.73 -3.27 -11.30
N GLN A 84 -10.03 -4.22 -10.42
CA GLN A 84 -9.70 -5.64 -10.62
C GLN A 84 -10.55 -6.27 -11.73
N ILE A 85 -11.85 -5.94 -11.79
CA ILE A 85 -12.75 -6.37 -12.86
C ILE A 85 -12.23 -5.90 -14.22
N ALA A 86 -11.75 -4.66 -14.33
CA ALA A 86 -11.19 -4.13 -15.57
C ALA A 86 -9.88 -4.86 -15.99
N VAL A 87 -9.05 -5.25 -15.03
CA VAL A 87 -7.84 -6.07 -15.32
C VAL A 87 -8.24 -7.44 -15.87
N LEU A 88 -9.21 -8.11 -15.23
CA LEU A 88 -9.71 -9.41 -15.69
C LEU A 88 -10.36 -9.32 -17.07
N ASP A 89 -11.09 -8.25 -17.36
CA ASP A 89 -11.68 -8.01 -18.67
C ASP A 89 -10.62 -7.93 -19.78
N GLU A 90 -9.54 -7.19 -19.54
CA GLU A 90 -8.39 -7.13 -20.48
C GLU A 90 -7.71 -8.50 -20.65
N GLU A 91 -7.53 -9.27 -19.55
CA GLU A 91 -7.00 -10.64 -19.62
C GLU A 91 -7.90 -11.55 -20.46
N ILE A 92 -9.21 -11.52 -20.26
CA ILE A 92 -10.18 -12.28 -21.03
C ILE A 92 -10.13 -11.89 -22.52
N HIS A 93 -10.13 -10.60 -22.81
CA HIS A 93 -10.04 -10.13 -24.19
C HIS A 93 -8.74 -10.52 -24.88
N LYS A 94 -7.61 -10.48 -24.15
CA LYS A 94 -6.32 -10.94 -24.65
C LYS A 94 -6.37 -12.44 -24.95
N GLY A 95 -6.80 -13.27 -23.99
CA GLY A 95 -6.93 -14.72 -24.18
C GLY A 95 -7.78 -15.08 -25.39
N GLN A 96 -8.90 -14.37 -25.60
CA GLN A 96 -9.75 -14.56 -26.78
C GLN A 96 -9.04 -14.22 -28.10
N ARG A 97 -8.18 -13.19 -28.12
CA ARG A 97 -7.34 -12.88 -29.31
C ARG A 97 -6.32 -13.97 -29.56
N ASP A 98 -5.65 -14.42 -28.50
CA ASP A 98 -4.62 -15.45 -28.59
C ASP A 98 -5.21 -16.80 -29.04
N ILE A 99 -6.36 -17.21 -28.50
CA ILE A 99 -7.11 -18.40 -28.96
C ILE A 99 -7.46 -18.31 -30.46
N ARG A 100 -7.94 -17.16 -30.94
CA ARG A 100 -8.24 -16.97 -32.37
C ARG A 100 -7.01 -17.09 -33.22
N SER A 101 -5.89 -16.51 -32.81
CA SER A 101 -4.59 -16.59 -33.52
C SER A 101 -4.10 -18.03 -33.56
N LEU A 102 -4.07 -18.72 -32.42
CA LEU A 102 -3.63 -20.11 -32.32
C LEU A 102 -4.50 -21.05 -33.16
N ASN A 103 -5.82 -20.86 -33.19
CA ASN A 103 -6.72 -21.66 -34.04
C ASN A 103 -6.45 -21.42 -35.55
N SER A 104 -6.15 -20.18 -35.95
CA SER A 104 -5.74 -19.89 -37.33
C SER A 104 -4.44 -20.61 -37.71
N ASP A 105 -3.46 -20.59 -36.82
CA ASP A 105 -2.16 -21.23 -37.03
C ASP A 105 -2.29 -22.77 -37.01
N LEU A 106 -3.10 -23.32 -36.12
CA LEU A 106 -3.45 -24.75 -36.09
C LEU A 106 -4.06 -25.17 -37.44
N GLY A 107 -5.01 -24.40 -37.95
CA GLY A 107 -5.61 -24.68 -39.25
C GLY A 107 -4.62 -24.68 -40.42
N LYS A 108 -3.59 -23.79 -40.40
CA LYS A 108 -2.50 -23.80 -41.39
C LYS A 108 -1.63 -25.06 -41.25
N LEU A 109 -1.22 -25.36 -40.02
CA LEU A 109 -0.40 -26.54 -39.71
C LEU A 109 -1.07 -27.85 -40.15
N GLN A 110 -2.38 -27.98 -39.82
CA GLN A 110 -3.19 -29.15 -40.21
C GLN A 110 -3.29 -29.28 -41.75
N LYS A 111 -3.53 -28.18 -42.49
CA LYS A 111 -3.57 -28.19 -43.95
C LYS A 111 -2.22 -28.61 -44.55
N GLU A 112 -1.11 -28.10 -44.01
CA GLU A 112 0.25 -28.48 -44.46
C GLU A 112 0.51 -29.97 -44.18
N TYR A 113 0.19 -30.42 -42.95
CA TYR A 113 0.34 -31.82 -42.57
C TYR A 113 -0.51 -32.74 -43.43
N ALA A 114 -1.75 -32.36 -43.72
CA ALA A 114 -2.62 -33.13 -44.63
C ALA A 114 -2.00 -33.31 -46.03
N LYS A 115 -1.42 -32.24 -46.61
CA LYS A 115 -0.67 -32.34 -47.88
C LYS A 115 0.48 -33.33 -47.81
N MET A 116 1.25 -33.34 -46.70
CA MET A 116 2.34 -34.27 -46.48
C MET A 116 1.84 -35.71 -46.37
N ILE A 117 0.71 -35.95 -45.68
CA ILE A 117 0.10 -37.28 -45.59
C ILE A 117 -0.40 -37.76 -46.94
N VAL A 118 -1.05 -36.93 -47.75
CA VAL A 118 -1.51 -37.27 -49.11
C VAL A 118 -0.31 -37.65 -49.99
N PHE A 119 0.75 -36.84 -49.92
CA PHE A 119 2.02 -37.15 -50.64
C PHE A 119 2.63 -38.48 -50.19
N ALA A 120 2.75 -38.68 -48.84
CA ALA A 120 3.28 -39.94 -48.29
C ALA A 120 2.42 -41.16 -48.68
N ASN A 121 1.10 -41.04 -48.76
CA ASN A 121 0.21 -42.13 -49.15
C ASN A 121 0.32 -42.46 -50.63
N LYS A 122 0.42 -41.44 -51.51
CA LYS A 122 0.67 -41.69 -52.97
C LYS A 122 1.96 -42.46 -53.22
N ASN A 123 2.99 -42.27 -52.35
CA ASN A 123 4.30 -42.93 -52.48
C ASN A 123 4.46 -44.03 -51.41
N ARG A 124 3.41 -44.71 -51.00
CA ARG A 124 3.40 -45.71 -49.91
C ARG A 124 4.08 -47.01 -50.30
N ASN A 125 4.04 -47.37 -51.59
CA ASN A 125 4.54 -48.66 -52.05
C ASN A 125 6.05 -48.76 -51.81
N HIS A 126 6.48 -49.85 -51.19
CA HIS A 126 7.88 -50.12 -50.92
C HIS A 126 8.74 -50.19 -52.20
N TYR A 127 8.15 -50.75 -53.26
CA TYR A 127 8.80 -50.83 -54.56
C TYR A 127 9.01 -49.45 -55.19
N ASP A 128 8.07 -48.53 -55.04
CA ASP A 128 8.23 -47.16 -55.56
C ASP A 128 9.33 -46.38 -54.84
N ARG A 129 9.51 -46.58 -53.52
CA ARG A 129 10.61 -45.96 -52.76
C ARG A 129 11.96 -46.52 -53.14
N LEU A 130 12.09 -47.84 -53.28
CA LEU A 130 13.30 -48.49 -53.75
C LEU A 130 13.58 -48.11 -55.20
N GLY A 131 12.57 -48.13 -56.08
CA GLY A 131 12.67 -47.69 -57.47
C GLY A 131 13.14 -46.22 -57.56
N PHE A 132 12.64 -45.31 -56.68
CA PHE A 132 13.07 -43.92 -56.62
C PHE A 132 14.58 -43.78 -56.28
N ILE A 133 15.09 -44.62 -55.39
CA ILE A 133 16.53 -44.60 -55.01
C ILE A 133 17.34 -45.25 -56.13
N PHE A 134 16.96 -46.41 -56.65
CA PHE A 134 17.72 -47.16 -57.67
C PHE A 134 17.63 -46.55 -59.08
N ALA A 135 16.64 -45.72 -59.38
CA ALA A 135 16.57 -44.93 -60.61
C ALA A 135 17.53 -43.71 -60.60
N SER A 136 18.53 -43.68 -59.74
CA SER A 136 19.55 -42.66 -59.70
C SER A 136 20.62 -42.88 -60.73
N LYS A 137 21.17 -41.82 -61.33
CA LYS A 137 22.21 -41.87 -62.32
C LYS A 137 23.63 -42.23 -61.74
N ASP A 138 23.80 -41.86 -60.45
CA ASP A 138 25.06 -42.07 -59.73
C ASP A 138 24.81 -42.24 -58.22
N PHE A 139 25.81 -42.59 -57.44
CA PHE A 139 25.77 -42.80 -55.99
C PHE A 139 25.42 -41.50 -55.23
N ASN A 140 25.92 -40.35 -55.65
CA ASN A 140 25.66 -39.07 -54.99
C ASN A 140 24.18 -38.69 -55.10
N GLN A 141 23.59 -38.99 -56.26
CA GLN A 141 22.14 -38.74 -56.44
C GLN A 141 21.30 -39.71 -55.59
N ALA A 142 21.67 -40.98 -55.50
CA ALA A 142 21.02 -41.97 -54.64
C ALA A 142 21.09 -41.56 -53.18
N PHE A 143 22.25 -41.12 -52.70
CA PHE A 143 22.44 -40.63 -51.36
C PHE A 143 21.61 -39.35 -51.08
N SER A 144 21.57 -38.44 -52.04
CA SER A 144 20.74 -37.21 -51.92
C SER A 144 19.24 -37.53 -51.84
N ARG A 145 18.74 -38.51 -52.61
CA ARG A 145 17.35 -38.97 -52.55
C ARG A 145 17.00 -39.63 -51.22
N LEU A 146 17.90 -40.43 -50.66
CA LEU A 146 17.76 -41.04 -49.34
C LEU A 146 17.70 -39.97 -48.24
N ARG A 147 18.61 -38.97 -48.32
CA ARG A 147 18.60 -37.83 -47.39
C ARG A 147 17.30 -37.03 -47.48
N TYR A 148 16.76 -36.83 -48.69
CA TYR A 148 15.48 -36.14 -48.87
C TYR A 148 14.32 -36.89 -48.22
N ILE A 149 14.25 -38.23 -48.34
CA ILE A 149 13.22 -39.06 -47.69
C ILE A 149 13.32 -38.93 -46.16
N ARG A 150 14.54 -38.95 -45.61
CA ARG A 150 14.74 -38.74 -44.15
C ARG A 150 14.25 -37.36 -43.72
N GLN A 151 14.69 -36.29 -44.39
CA GLN A 151 14.27 -34.92 -44.11
C GLN A 151 12.74 -34.76 -44.19
N PHE A 152 12.09 -35.41 -45.17
CA PHE A 152 10.64 -35.38 -45.27
C PHE A 152 9.94 -36.05 -44.07
N ASN A 153 10.46 -37.18 -43.58
CA ASN A 153 9.92 -37.86 -42.41
C ASN A 153 10.12 -37.04 -41.14
N ASP A 154 11.30 -36.43 -40.97
CA ASP A 154 11.61 -35.56 -39.85
C ASP A 154 10.71 -34.32 -39.85
N ALA A 155 10.54 -33.67 -41.01
CA ALA A 155 9.64 -32.54 -41.18
C ALA A 155 8.18 -32.90 -40.84
N ARG A 156 7.74 -34.13 -41.25
CA ARG A 156 6.40 -34.63 -40.91
C ARG A 156 6.24 -34.81 -39.38
N LYS A 157 7.25 -35.40 -38.72
CA LYS A 157 7.25 -35.56 -37.25
C LYS A 157 7.21 -34.24 -36.55
N THR A 158 8.06 -33.29 -36.95
CA THR A 158 8.07 -31.93 -36.41
C THR A 158 6.68 -31.24 -36.59
N LYS A 159 6.02 -31.38 -37.75
CA LYS A 159 4.68 -30.83 -37.97
C LYS A 159 3.63 -31.41 -37.01
N MET A 160 3.68 -32.72 -36.78
CA MET A 160 2.78 -33.38 -35.83
C MET A 160 3.01 -32.88 -34.39
N GLU A 161 4.28 -32.73 -34.00
CA GLU A 161 4.64 -32.16 -32.69
C GLU A 161 4.18 -30.70 -32.54
N GLN A 162 4.31 -29.87 -33.59
CA GLN A 162 3.81 -28.51 -33.64
C GLN A 162 2.28 -28.47 -33.49
N ILE A 163 1.53 -29.33 -34.16
CA ILE A 163 0.08 -29.45 -34.03
C ILE A 163 -0.28 -29.78 -32.59
N ALA A 164 0.30 -30.84 -32.02
CA ALA A 164 0.01 -31.26 -30.65
C ALA A 164 0.37 -30.19 -29.61
N SER A 165 1.47 -29.47 -29.79
CA SER A 165 1.85 -28.37 -28.90
C SER A 165 0.91 -27.18 -29.04
N THR A 166 0.44 -26.87 -30.25
CA THR A 166 -0.53 -25.77 -30.48
C THR A 166 -1.88 -26.10 -29.88
N GLU A 167 -2.35 -27.34 -30.01
CA GLU A 167 -3.61 -27.81 -29.39
C GLU A 167 -3.55 -27.72 -27.86
N ARG A 168 -2.42 -28.10 -27.23
CA ARG A 168 -2.23 -27.91 -25.78
C ARG A 168 -2.30 -26.46 -25.39
N ARG A 169 -1.59 -25.57 -26.09
CA ARG A 169 -1.62 -24.14 -25.84
C ARG A 169 -3.03 -23.54 -25.96
N ILE A 170 -3.83 -24.01 -26.93
CA ILE A 170 -5.24 -23.59 -27.03
C ILE A 170 -6.02 -24.05 -25.82
N SER A 171 -5.84 -25.30 -25.39
CA SER A 171 -6.52 -25.85 -24.20
C SER A 171 -6.18 -25.04 -22.94
N ASP A 172 -4.89 -24.77 -22.72
CA ASP A 172 -4.40 -24.00 -21.57
C ASP A 172 -4.98 -22.57 -21.57
N GLU A 173 -5.03 -21.93 -22.73
CA GLU A 173 -5.56 -20.56 -22.87
C GLU A 173 -7.10 -20.50 -22.67
N VAL A 174 -7.82 -21.53 -23.14
CA VAL A 174 -9.25 -21.67 -22.90
C VAL A 174 -9.55 -21.83 -21.41
N GLU A 175 -8.79 -22.69 -20.72
CA GLU A 175 -8.94 -22.90 -19.28
C GLU A 175 -8.63 -21.61 -18.49
N ALA A 176 -7.52 -20.93 -18.80
CA ALA A 176 -7.17 -19.65 -18.18
C ALA A 176 -8.25 -18.57 -18.40
N SER A 177 -8.78 -18.47 -19.63
CA SER A 177 -9.86 -17.54 -19.94
C SER A 177 -11.17 -17.87 -19.20
N GLN A 178 -11.47 -19.15 -19.00
CA GLN A 178 -12.64 -19.58 -18.24
C GLN A 178 -12.48 -19.23 -16.75
N GLN A 179 -11.34 -19.52 -16.16
CA GLN A 179 -11.04 -19.16 -14.76
C GLN A 179 -11.13 -17.62 -14.53
N ALA A 180 -10.60 -16.83 -15.46
CA ALA A 180 -10.70 -15.38 -15.37
C ALA A 180 -12.16 -14.88 -15.41
N ARG A 181 -13.04 -15.50 -16.22
CA ARG A 181 -14.48 -15.16 -16.27
C ARG A 181 -15.21 -15.53 -14.99
N GLU A 182 -14.89 -16.67 -14.39
CA GLU A 182 -15.49 -17.09 -13.12
C GLU A 182 -15.09 -16.15 -11.98
N GLU A 183 -13.81 -15.76 -11.91
CA GLU A 183 -13.33 -14.76 -10.96
C GLU A 183 -14.01 -13.41 -11.17
N GLN A 184 -14.13 -12.94 -12.42
CA GLN A 184 -14.82 -11.70 -12.76
C GLN A 184 -16.29 -11.72 -12.33
N ALA A 185 -17.01 -12.83 -12.57
CA ALA A 185 -18.40 -12.96 -12.19
C ALA A 185 -18.59 -12.94 -10.66
N ALA A 186 -17.67 -13.56 -9.91
CA ALA A 186 -17.68 -13.50 -8.44
C ALA A 186 -17.46 -12.07 -7.93
N LEU A 187 -16.48 -11.35 -8.49
CA LEU A 187 -16.21 -9.96 -8.11
C LEU A 187 -17.37 -9.01 -8.44
N LEU A 188 -18.03 -9.18 -9.58
CA LEU A 188 -19.22 -8.40 -9.94
C LEU A 188 -20.37 -8.62 -8.95
N LYS A 189 -20.54 -9.84 -8.47
CA LYS A 189 -21.54 -10.16 -7.44
C LYS A 189 -21.21 -9.46 -6.12
N ASP A 190 -19.95 -9.54 -5.69
CA ASP A 190 -19.50 -8.92 -4.45
C ASP A 190 -19.57 -7.40 -4.53
N GLU A 191 -19.18 -6.81 -5.65
CA GLU A 191 -19.28 -5.38 -5.91
C GLU A 191 -20.73 -4.88 -5.78
N LYS A 192 -21.69 -5.58 -6.37
CA LYS A 192 -23.10 -5.24 -6.27
C LYS A 192 -23.61 -5.29 -4.84
N ILE A 193 -23.23 -6.30 -4.05
CA ILE A 193 -23.57 -6.40 -2.62
C ILE A 193 -23.00 -5.20 -1.85
N GLN A 194 -21.75 -4.81 -2.15
CA GLN A 194 -21.12 -3.65 -1.50
C GLN A 194 -21.82 -2.35 -1.86
N GLN A 195 -22.24 -2.16 -3.11
CA GLN A 195 -23.01 -0.97 -3.52
C GLN A 195 -24.36 -0.86 -2.80
N GLU A 196 -25.11 -1.96 -2.69
CA GLU A 196 -26.36 -1.96 -1.96
C GLU A 196 -26.18 -1.65 -0.47
N THR A 197 -25.13 -2.21 0.12
CA THR A 197 -24.79 -1.96 1.52
C THR A 197 -24.36 -0.50 1.73
N LEU A 198 -23.55 0.05 0.83
CA LEU A 198 -23.15 1.45 0.84
C LEU A 198 -24.36 2.39 0.84
N LYS A 199 -25.34 2.11 0.01
CA LYS A 199 -26.60 2.91 -0.05
C LYS A 199 -27.34 2.91 1.29
N LYS A 200 -27.42 1.75 1.95
CA LYS A 200 -28.05 1.64 3.29
C LYS A 200 -27.27 2.41 4.35
N GLU A 201 -25.95 2.27 4.37
CA GLU A 201 -25.08 2.96 5.32
C GLU A 201 -25.12 4.48 5.15
N LYS A 202 -25.11 4.99 3.92
CA LYS A 202 -25.28 6.43 3.64
C LYS A 202 -26.62 6.96 4.14
N LYS A 203 -27.71 6.20 3.97
CA LYS A 203 -29.03 6.58 4.50
C LYS A 203 -29.01 6.62 6.03
N GLU A 204 -28.37 5.66 6.68
CA GLU A 204 -28.22 5.64 8.13
C GLU A 204 -27.39 6.82 8.62
N LEU A 205 -26.22 7.07 8.01
CA LEU A 205 -25.38 8.23 8.34
C LEU A 205 -26.18 9.53 8.28
N ASN A 206 -26.87 9.78 7.19
CA ASN A 206 -27.68 11.00 7.01
C ASN A 206 -28.76 11.14 8.09
N SER A 207 -29.41 10.03 8.47
CA SER A 207 -30.40 10.02 9.54
C SER A 207 -29.77 10.37 10.89
N GLN A 208 -28.62 9.79 11.23
CA GLN A 208 -27.94 10.06 12.50
C GLN A 208 -27.38 11.49 12.56
N VAL A 209 -26.80 11.98 11.46
CA VAL A 209 -26.36 13.38 11.34
C VAL A 209 -27.53 14.35 11.53
N ALA A 210 -28.69 14.06 10.95
CA ALA A 210 -29.90 14.90 11.14
C ALA A 210 -30.38 14.95 12.61
N LYS A 211 -30.29 13.81 13.32
CA LYS A 211 -30.61 13.78 14.78
C LYS A 211 -29.62 14.58 15.59
N LEU A 212 -28.32 14.46 15.33
CA LEU A 212 -27.28 15.21 16.02
C LEU A 212 -27.34 16.71 15.74
N LYS A 213 -27.69 17.11 14.49
CA LYS A 213 -27.91 18.54 14.16
C LYS A 213 -29.00 19.22 15.00
N LYS A 214 -30.03 18.48 15.44
CA LYS A 214 -31.04 19.03 16.34
C LYS A 214 -30.47 19.44 17.71
N LYS A 215 -29.29 18.91 18.08
CA LYS A 215 -28.57 19.22 19.32
C LYS A 215 -27.35 20.11 19.08
N GLU A 216 -27.31 20.83 17.97
CA GLU A 216 -26.10 21.56 17.51
C GLU A 216 -25.55 22.53 18.55
N GLY A 217 -26.41 23.22 19.31
CA GLY A 217 -25.96 24.20 20.32
C GLY A 217 -25.13 23.58 21.46
N SER A 218 -25.57 22.45 22.02
CA SER A 218 -24.80 21.73 23.05
C SER A 218 -23.53 21.09 22.51
N LEU A 219 -23.61 20.55 21.29
CA LEU A 219 -22.45 19.91 20.61
C LEU A 219 -21.37 20.92 20.26
N GLN A 220 -21.71 22.14 19.86
CA GLN A 220 -20.72 23.19 19.59
C GLN A 220 -19.94 23.56 20.87
N GLN A 221 -20.61 23.64 22.00
CA GLN A 221 -19.97 23.93 23.29
C GLN A 221 -19.02 22.77 23.68
N ASP A 222 -19.46 21.53 23.54
CA ASP A 222 -18.65 20.35 23.83
C ASP A 222 -17.40 20.27 22.93
N ILE A 223 -17.55 20.51 21.64
CA ILE A 223 -16.44 20.57 20.68
C ILE A 223 -15.45 21.66 21.06
N LYS A 224 -15.94 22.87 21.44
CA LYS A 224 -15.10 23.97 21.88
C LYS A 224 -14.32 23.62 23.15
N ASN A 225 -14.95 22.98 24.11
CA ASN A 225 -14.29 22.52 25.33
C ASN A 225 -13.21 21.46 25.03
N LYS A 226 -13.52 20.47 24.20
CA LYS A 226 -12.57 19.44 23.77
C LYS A 226 -11.38 20.05 22.99
N GLN A 227 -11.62 21.04 22.13
CA GLN A 227 -10.56 21.76 21.43
C GLN A 227 -9.63 22.54 22.38
N GLN A 228 -10.17 23.16 23.44
CA GLN A 228 -9.36 23.83 24.46
C GLN A 228 -8.50 22.83 25.23
N GLN A 229 -9.04 21.67 25.58
CA GLN A 229 -8.27 20.61 26.24
C GLN A 229 -7.17 20.07 25.33
N ALA A 230 -7.50 19.82 24.05
CA ALA A 230 -6.52 19.39 23.06
C ALA A 230 -5.38 20.40 22.86
N LYS A 231 -5.67 21.71 22.87
CA LYS A 231 -4.61 22.75 22.81
C LYS A 231 -3.70 22.73 24.02
N LYS A 232 -4.23 22.52 25.24
CA LYS A 232 -3.41 22.42 26.46
C LYS A 232 -2.52 21.18 26.42
N LEU A 233 -3.10 20.04 26.03
CA LEU A 233 -2.37 18.79 25.83
C LEU A 233 -1.24 18.97 24.81
N GLN A 234 -1.55 19.59 23.69
CA GLN A 234 -0.61 19.85 22.62
C GLN A 234 0.59 20.66 23.08
N LYS A 235 0.34 21.76 23.81
CA LYS A 235 1.41 22.56 24.39
C LYS A 235 2.31 21.74 25.32
N ALA A 236 1.71 20.92 26.17
CA ALA A 236 2.49 20.05 27.07
C ALA A 236 3.36 19.03 26.32
N ILE A 237 2.86 18.44 25.25
CA ILE A 237 3.62 17.54 24.37
C ILE A 237 4.78 18.30 23.70
N ASP A 238 4.52 19.48 23.16
CA ASP A 238 5.53 20.31 22.51
C ASP A 238 6.65 20.71 23.47
N ASP A 239 6.28 21.10 24.71
CA ASP A 239 7.24 21.46 25.76
C ASP A 239 8.14 20.25 26.14
N ILE A 240 7.56 19.05 26.25
CA ILE A 240 8.31 17.81 26.53
C ILE A 240 9.28 17.49 25.39
N ILE A 241 8.82 17.54 24.15
CA ILE A 241 9.68 17.26 22.97
C ILE A 241 10.80 18.30 22.86
N ALA A 242 10.48 19.58 23.05
CA ALA A 242 11.49 20.64 23.03
C ALA A 242 12.56 20.45 24.13
N GLU A 243 12.15 19.99 25.31
CA GLU A 243 13.09 19.67 26.40
C GLU A 243 13.96 18.46 26.05
N GLU A 244 13.43 17.40 25.46
CA GLU A 244 14.21 16.24 25.03
C GLU A 244 15.22 16.60 23.93
N ILE A 245 14.84 17.42 22.95
CA ILE A 245 15.76 17.96 21.94
C ILE A 245 16.89 18.78 22.60
N ARG A 246 16.54 19.63 23.56
CA ARG A 246 17.52 20.42 24.29
C ARG A 246 18.51 19.57 25.08
N LYS A 247 18.00 18.51 25.76
CA LYS A 247 18.85 17.55 26.50
C LYS A 247 19.79 16.80 25.57
N ALA A 248 19.29 16.30 24.43
CA ALA A 248 20.12 15.63 23.44
C ALA A 248 21.25 16.54 22.90
N ASN A 249 20.91 17.79 22.58
CA ASN A 249 21.90 18.76 22.10
C ASN A 249 22.92 19.10 23.16
N ALA A 250 22.51 19.24 24.43
CA ALA A 250 23.43 19.51 25.55
C ALA A 250 24.37 18.32 25.83
N GLU A 251 23.84 17.09 25.76
CA GLU A 251 24.65 15.88 25.94
C GLU A 251 25.67 15.71 24.81
N ALA A 252 25.26 15.94 23.57
CA ALA A 252 26.17 15.92 22.42
C ALA A 252 27.26 16.96 22.53
N GLU A 253 26.96 18.16 23.04
CA GLU A 253 27.94 19.20 23.26
C GLU A 253 28.94 18.83 24.39
N ARG A 254 28.44 18.22 25.46
CA ARG A 254 29.30 17.70 26.54
C ARG A 254 30.24 16.62 26.01
N LYS A 255 29.77 15.64 25.30
CA LYS A 255 30.59 14.58 24.68
C LYS A 255 31.65 15.15 23.74
N ARG A 256 31.32 16.13 22.90
CA ARG A 256 32.29 16.85 22.05
C ARG A 256 33.37 17.58 22.86
N LYS A 257 32.99 18.24 23.95
CA LYS A 257 33.95 18.93 24.86
C LYS A 257 34.87 17.92 25.55
N GLU A 258 34.37 16.77 25.96
CA GLU A 258 35.17 15.70 26.57
C GLU A 258 36.12 15.05 25.56
N GLU A 259 35.66 14.76 24.34
CA GLU A 259 36.52 14.25 23.26
C GLU A 259 37.59 15.25 22.84
N ALA A 260 37.23 16.53 22.74
CA ALA A 260 38.19 17.58 22.43
C ALA A 260 39.30 17.70 23.53
N LYS A 261 38.93 17.57 24.83
CA LYS A 261 39.89 17.52 25.93
C LYS A 261 40.77 16.29 25.88
N LYS A 262 40.23 15.10 25.56
CA LYS A 262 40.99 13.85 25.39
C LYS A 262 41.95 13.90 24.19
N ASN A 263 41.54 14.56 23.10
CA ASN A 263 42.37 14.71 21.90
C ASN A 263 43.48 15.79 22.09
N ALA A 264 43.17 16.86 22.80
CA ALA A 264 44.17 17.88 23.17
C ALA A 264 45.30 17.31 24.08
N SER A 265 44.95 16.36 24.98
CA SER A 265 45.92 15.66 25.81
C SER A 265 46.76 14.62 25.06
N LYS A 266 46.39 14.23 23.82
CA LYS A 266 47.06 13.23 22.95
C LYS A 266 47.83 13.86 21.78
N GLY A 267 47.99 15.20 21.72
CA GLY A 267 48.79 15.88 20.70
C GLY A 267 48.34 15.72 19.24
N LYS A 268 47.06 15.35 18.99
CA LYS A 268 46.51 15.26 17.65
C LYS A 268 45.83 16.55 17.23
N THR A 269 46.32 17.13 16.13
CA THR A 269 45.76 18.33 15.47
C THR A 269 44.27 18.10 15.14
N THR A 270 43.41 18.93 15.72
CA THR A 270 41.96 18.86 15.51
C THR A 270 41.59 19.40 14.14
N THR A 271 41.00 18.57 13.31
CA THR A 271 40.28 19.00 12.11
C THR A 271 39.12 19.93 12.53
N PRO A 272 38.85 21.03 11.78
CA PRO A 272 37.79 21.97 12.15
C PRO A 272 36.45 21.24 12.26
N ALA A 273 35.74 21.48 13.37
CA ALA A 273 34.44 20.90 13.61
C ALA A 273 33.46 21.26 12.49
N PRO A 274 32.65 20.32 11.98
CA PRO A 274 31.63 20.62 10.99
C PRO A 274 30.65 21.67 11.54
N LYS A 275 30.26 22.61 10.66
CA LYS A 275 29.30 23.68 10.96
C LYS A 275 28.06 23.10 11.65
N LYS A 276 27.54 23.82 12.68
CA LYS A 276 26.24 23.51 13.30
C LYS A 276 25.18 23.36 12.22
N GLU A 277 24.80 22.13 11.90
CA GLU A 277 23.56 21.89 11.18
C GLU A 277 22.40 22.29 12.11
N LYS A 278 21.41 23.02 11.55
CA LYS A 278 20.17 23.33 12.25
C LYS A 278 19.42 22.00 12.43
N GLY A 279 19.40 21.46 13.66
CA GLY A 279 18.67 20.24 13.96
C GLY A 279 19.11 19.59 15.27
N MET A 280 18.52 18.47 15.59
CA MET A 280 18.83 17.66 16.76
C MET A 280 20.18 16.97 16.58
N ALA A 281 21.06 17.07 17.58
CA ALA A 281 22.34 16.35 17.55
C ALA A 281 22.10 14.85 17.79
N LEU A 282 22.47 14.01 16.82
CA LEU A 282 22.31 12.56 16.86
C LEU A 282 23.68 11.87 17.02
N THR A 283 23.71 10.79 17.76
CA THR A 283 24.80 9.82 17.74
C THR A 283 24.75 9.00 16.44
N PRO A 284 25.83 8.33 16.02
CA PRO A 284 25.80 7.43 14.85
C PRO A 284 24.72 6.36 14.93
N ALA A 285 24.46 5.79 16.11
CA ALA A 285 23.40 4.81 16.32
C ALA A 285 22.01 5.42 16.13
N GLU A 286 21.75 6.61 16.63
CA GLU A 286 20.50 7.35 16.46
C GLU A 286 20.28 7.80 15.00
N GLN A 287 21.36 8.12 14.28
CA GLN A 287 21.33 8.44 12.86
C GLN A 287 20.89 7.21 12.03
N THR A 288 21.45 6.04 12.37
CA THR A 288 21.04 4.76 11.74
C THR A 288 19.60 4.44 12.07
N LEU A 289 19.17 4.60 13.32
CA LEU A 289 17.80 4.38 13.75
C LEU A 289 16.81 5.31 13.02
N SER A 290 17.16 6.59 12.89
CA SER A 290 16.38 7.57 12.14
C SER A 290 16.25 7.20 10.66
N SER A 291 17.35 6.79 10.03
CA SER A 291 17.35 6.35 8.61
C SER A 291 16.49 5.11 8.41
N ASN A 292 16.57 4.15 9.32
CA ASN A 292 15.74 2.94 9.31
C ASN A 292 14.25 3.29 9.51
N PHE A 293 13.94 4.23 10.40
CA PHE A 293 12.57 4.71 10.60
C PHE A 293 12.00 5.29 9.30
N VAL A 294 12.74 6.15 8.61
CA VAL A 294 12.33 6.73 7.31
C VAL A 294 12.15 5.66 6.24
N GLY A 295 13.06 4.69 6.19
CA GLY A 295 12.98 3.55 5.24
C GLY A 295 11.72 2.69 5.41
N ASN A 296 11.07 2.76 6.57
CA ASN A 296 9.83 2.06 6.88
C ASN A 296 8.56 2.92 6.72
N LYS A 297 8.66 4.10 6.10
CA LYS A 297 7.49 4.93 5.81
C LYS A 297 6.46 4.18 4.96
N GLY A 298 5.20 4.15 5.41
CA GLY A 298 4.10 3.39 4.79
C GLY A 298 4.11 1.89 5.11
N LYS A 299 5.02 1.44 6.00
CA LYS A 299 5.16 0.04 6.42
C LYS A 299 5.18 -0.13 7.94
N LEU A 300 5.09 0.96 8.71
CA LEU A 300 5.06 0.88 10.15
C LEU A 300 3.80 0.12 10.61
N PRO A 301 3.90 -0.79 11.59
CA PRO A 301 2.74 -1.46 12.14
C PRO A 301 1.81 -0.44 12.82
N TRP A 302 0.54 -0.75 12.85
CA TRP A 302 -0.43 0.05 13.58
C TRP A 302 -0.10 0.06 15.09
N PRO A 303 -0.33 1.21 15.77
CA PRO A 303 -0.04 1.35 17.20
C PRO A 303 -1.02 0.56 18.10
N VAL A 304 -2.02 -0.06 17.53
CA VAL A 304 -2.94 -1.04 18.14
C VAL A 304 -3.06 -2.25 17.21
N GLU A 305 -3.51 -3.38 17.73
CA GLU A 305 -3.67 -4.57 16.88
C GLU A 305 -4.79 -4.43 15.87
N ARG A 306 -5.92 -3.85 16.30
CA ARG A 306 -7.11 -3.62 15.48
C ARG A 306 -7.66 -2.24 15.78
N GLY A 307 -7.96 -1.46 14.76
CA GLY A 307 -8.52 -0.13 14.94
C GLY A 307 -8.99 0.47 13.63
N VAL A 308 -9.74 1.56 13.73
CA VAL A 308 -10.23 2.38 12.62
C VAL A 308 -9.91 3.83 12.93
N ILE A 309 -9.40 4.57 11.95
CA ILE A 309 -9.18 6.01 12.10
C ILE A 309 -10.55 6.70 12.26
N SER A 310 -10.84 7.18 13.46
CA SER A 310 -12.05 7.92 13.80
C SER A 310 -11.92 9.42 13.56
N SER A 311 -10.68 9.96 13.57
CA SER A 311 -10.40 11.36 13.24
C SER A 311 -9.05 11.45 12.52
N SER A 312 -9.05 12.08 11.35
CA SER A 312 -7.88 12.21 10.49
C SER A 312 -6.99 13.38 10.90
N TYR A 313 -5.71 13.33 10.48
CA TYR A 313 -4.76 14.41 10.66
C TYR A 313 -5.17 15.68 9.92
N GLY A 314 -4.92 16.83 10.55
CA GLY A 314 -5.08 18.14 9.96
C GLY A 314 -6.40 18.82 10.30
N LYS A 315 -6.75 19.83 9.53
CA LYS A 315 -8.01 20.56 9.65
C LYS A 315 -9.07 19.92 8.77
N HIS A 316 -10.19 19.53 9.33
CA HIS A 316 -11.32 18.98 8.60
C HIS A 316 -12.65 19.44 9.22
N ALA A 317 -13.69 19.46 8.41
CA ALA A 317 -15.02 19.75 8.90
C ALA A 317 -15.51 18.62 9.83
N SER A 318 -16.30 18.97 10.85
CA SER A 318 -17.00 17.96 11.65
C SER A 318 -18.01 17.22 10.78
N VAL A 319 -18.16 15.91 10.98
CA VAL A 319 -19.15 15.09 10.24
C VAL A 319 -20.60 15.60 10.46
N VAL A 320 -20.84 16.31 11.55
CA VAL A 320 -22.18 16.81 11.94
C VAL A 320 -22.45 18.22 11.43
N SER A 321 -21.42 19.06 11.27
CA SER A 321 -21.60 20.46 10.87
C SER A 321 -20.38 20.99 10.13
N ASP A 322 -20.57 21.45 8.91
CA ASP A 322 -19.52 22.09 8.09
C ASP A 322 -19.02 23.41 8.70
N LYS A 323 -19.83 24.01 9.64
CA LYS A 323 -19.44 25.22 10.35
C LYS A 323 -18.44 24.99 11.47
N VAL A 324 -18.22 23.75 11.86
CA VAL A 324 -17.29 23.37 12.93
C VAL A 324 -16.07 22.69 12.34
N THR A 325 -14.94 23.38 12.40
CA THR A 325 -13.65 22.83 12.00
C THR A 325 -13.00 22.14 13.18
N VAL A 326 -12.62 20.86 12.99
CA VAL A 326 -11.79 20.10 13.93
C VAL A 326 -10.35 20.17 13.44
N THR A 327 -9.42 20.43 14.35
CA THR A 327 -7.98 20.36 14.07
C THR A 327 -7.41 19.19 14.86
N ASN A 328 -6.84 18.21 14.17
CA ASN A 328 -6.18 17.07 14.77
C ASN A 328 -4.70 17.07 14.37
N ASN A 329 -3.82 17.08 15.36
CA ASN A 329 -2.36 17.10 15.14
C ASN A 329 -1.74 15.71 14.93
N GLY A 330 -2.57 14.68 15.11
CA GLY A 330 -2.26 13.28 14.86
C GLY A 330 -3.43 12.59 14.17
N ILE A 331 -3.66 11.35 14.53
CA ILE A 331 -4.85 10.58 14.17
C ILE A 331 -5.46 10.00 15.45
N ASP A 332 -6.78 9.93 15.49
CA ASP A 332 -7.48 9.19 16.54
C ASP A 332 -7.87 7.82 15.99
N ILE A 333 -7.55 6.79 16.73
CA ILE A 333 -7.79 5.39 16.34
C ILE A 333 -8.77 4.78 17.34
N ALA A 334 -10.00 4.58 16.89
CA ALA A 334 -11.00 3.83 17.64
C ALA A 334 -10.65 2.35 17.64
N THR A 335 -10.69 1.73 18.81
CA THR A 335 -10.33 0.33 19.01
C THR A 335 -11.26 -0.35 20.02
N THR A 336 -11.03 -1.63 20.29
CA THR A 336 -11.82 -2.41 21.26
C THR A 336 -11.40 -2.10 22.70
N GLU A 337 -12.29 -2.33 23.65
CA GLU A 337 -11.95 -2.26 25.09
C GLU A 337 -10.76 -3.17 25.41
N ASN A 338 -9.92 -2.71 26.32
CA ASN A 338 -8.69 -3.39 26.76
C ASN A 338 -7.64 -3.58 25.65
N ALA A 339 -7.75 -2.86 24.53
CA ALA A 339 -6.74 -2.90 23.47
C ALA A 339 -5.39 -2.43 23.98
N GLN A 340 -4.34 -3.19 23.63
CA GLN A 340 -2.96 -2.85 23.97
C GLN A 340 -2.42 -1.84 22.95
N ALA A 341 -1.83 -0.76 23.45
CA ALA A 341 -1.02 0.14 22.65
C ALA A 341 0.38 -0.42 22.50
N ARG A 342 0.93 -0.38 21.29
CA ARG A 342 2.23 -0.96 20.98
C ARG A 342 3.11 0.00 20.20
N ALA A 343 4.43 -0.08 20.40
CA ALA A 343 5.41 0.74 19.70
C ALA A 343 5.36 0.44 18.19
N VAL A 344 5.22 1.47 17.36
CA VAL A 344 5.22 1.32 15.89
C VAL A 344 6.61 1.04 15.33
N PHE A 345 7.65 1.34 16.09
CA PHE A 345 9.05 1.09 15.74
C PHE A 345 9.91 0.97 16.99
N GLU A 346 11.09 0.38 16.86
CA GLU A 346 12.08 0.34 17.93
C GLU A 346 12.53 1.75 18.31
N GLY A 347 12.87 1.97 19.58
CA GLY A 347 13.27 3.28 20.07
C GLY A 347 13.47 3.31 21.58
N GLU A 348 13.55 4.51 22.11
CA GLU A 348 13.71 4.77 23.54
C GLU A 348 12.52 5.58 24.06
N VAL A 349 12.05 5.25 25.25
CA VAL A 349 10.98 5.99 25.92
C VAL A 349 11.54 7.36 26.40
N ALA A 350 11.20 8.42 25.67
CA ALA A 350 11.63 9.78 26.01
C ALA A 350 10.86 10.32 27.21
N SER A 351 9.54 10.02 27.30
CA SER A 351 8.71 10.48 28.41
C SER A 351 7.52 9.57 28.66
N VAL A 352 7.14 9.44 29.94
CA VAL A 352 5.86 8.91 30.39
C VAL A 352 5.26 9.93 31.34
N THR A 353 4.16 10.55 30.96
CA THR A 353 3.58 11.66 31.72
C THR A 353 2.06 11.53 31.77
N LYS A 354 1.49 11.69 32.96
CA LYS A 354 0.04 11.79 33.13
C LYS A 354 -0.39 13.25 32.95
N LEU A 355 -1.20 13.50 31.95
CA LEU A 355 -1.66 14.85 31.61
C LEU A 355 -3.16 14.98 31.87
N THR A 356 -3.55 16.13 32.42
CA THR A 356 -4.99 16.41 32.67
C THR A 356 -5.77 16.42 31.35
N GLY A 357 -6.77 15.56 31.25
CA GLY A 357 -7.63 15.45 30.06
C GLY A 357 -7.14 14.50 28.96
N ALA A 358 -5.99 13.82 29.15
CA ALA A 358 -5.44 12.88 28.17
C ALA A 358 -4.96 11.55 28.76
N ASN A 359 -5.26 11.30 30.04
CA ASN A 359 -4.74 10.14 30.77
C ASN A 359 -3.18 10.09 30.71
N THR A 360 -2.58 8.95 30.50
CA THR A 360 -1.12 8.86 30.36
C THR A 360 -0.71 9.01 28.90
N VAL A 361 0.35 9.78 28.68
CA VAL A 361 1.01 9.97 27.39
C VAL A 361 2.38 9.34 27.44
N VAL A 362 2.67 8.51 26.46
CA VAL A 362 4.00 7.91 26.23
C VAL A 362 4.59 8.53 24.97
N ILE A 363 5.82 9.01 25.05
CA ILE A 363 6.57 9.55 23.92
C ILE A 363 7.77 8.66 23.69
N LEU A 364 7.85 8.08 22.48
CA LEU A 364 9.01 7.29 22.03
C LEU A 364 9.87 8.13 21.08
N ARG A 365 11.18 7.98 21.20
CA ARG A 365 12.17 8.60 20.36
C ARG A 365 12.82 7.58 19.43
N HIS A 366 12.90 7.90 18.14
CA HIS A 366 13.46 7.09 17.07
C HIS A 366 14.52 7.90 16.28
N GLY A 367 15.59 8.31 16.97
CA GLY A 367 16.56 9.28 16.44
C GLY A 367 16.00 10.70 16.44
N GLU A 368 15.78 11.29 15.25
CA GLU A 368 15.15 12.62 15.10
C GLU A 368 13.61 12.56 15.05
N TYR A 369 13.02 11.36 15.03
CA TYR A 369 11.59 11.17 15.01
C TYR A 369 11.03 10.88 16.40
N PHE A 370 9.82 11.36 16.65
CA PHE A 370 9.06 11.06 17.87
C PHE A 370 7.69 10.52 17.51
N THR A 371 7.27 9.50 18.27
CA THR A 371 5.89 9.02 18.23
C THR A 371 5.25 9.23 19.59
N VAL A 372 4.03 9.75 19.59
CA VAL A 372 3.27 10.11 20.79
C VAL A 372 2.03 9.22 20.86
N TYR A 373 1.85 8.58 21.99
CA TYR A 373 0.72 7.71 22.31
C TYR A 373 -0.04 8.31 23.47
N SER A 374 -1.21 8.88 23.24
CA SER A 374 -2.01 9.54 24.27
C SER A 374 -3.28 8.73 24.57
N ASN A 375 -3.87 8.98 25.73
CA ASN A 375 -5.03 8.27 26.25
C ASN A 375 -4.73 6.82 26.66
N LEU A 376 -3.57 6.62 27.32
CA LEU A 376 -3.16 5.32 27.86
C LEU A 376 -3.48 5.17 29.34
N GLU A 377 -3.70 3.95 29.75
CA GLU A 377 -3.72 3.50 31.14
C GLU A 377 -2.85 2.25 31.29
N ASN A 378 -2.50 1.87 32.53
CA ASN A 378 -1.68 0.70 32.82
C ASN A 378 -0.42 0.65 31.95
N VAL A 379 0.30 1.79 31.87
CA VAL A 379 1.53 1.90 31.10
C VAL A 379 2.59 0.97 31.70
N THR A 380 3.25 0.17 30.86
CA THR A 380 4.22 -0.88 31.24
C THR A 380 5.67 -0.49 31.03
N VAL A 381 5.92 0.73 30.56
CA VAL A 381 7.27 1.23 30.25
C VAL A 381 7.58 2.49 31.07
N MET A 382 8.85 2.74 31.29
CA MET A 382 9.36 3.93 32.00
C MET A 382 10.30 4.72 31.11
N ARG A 383 10.54 5.98 31.46
CA ARG A 383 11.51 6.82 30.77
C ARG A 383 12.90 6.18 30.73
N GLY A 384 13.52 6.15 29.56
CA GLY A 384 14.83 5.54 29.31
C GLY A 384 14.76 4.09 28.86
N ASP A 385 13.60 3.42 28.93
CA ASP A 385 13.46 2.06 28.46
C ASP A 385 13.62 1.99 26.93
N LYS A 386 14.31 0.94 26.46
CA LYS A 386 14.38 0.61 25.05
C LYS A 386 13.22 -0.31 24.70
N VAL A 387 12.47 0.07 23.67
CA VAL A 387 11.34 -0.70 23.18
C VAL A 387 11.61 -1.26 21.80
N LYS A 388 11.08 -2.44 21.55
CA LYS A 388 11.11 -3.09 20.22
C LYS A 388 9.85 -2.76 19.43
N THR A 389 9.92 -2.86 18.10
CA THR A 389 8.72 -2.77 17.24
C THR A 389 7.66 -3.76 17.69
N LYS A 390 6.40 -3.30 17.78
CA LYS A 390 5.22 -4.04 18.29
C LYS A 390 5.25 -4.41 19.78
N GLN A 391 6.22 -3.94 20.55
CA GLN A 391 6.22 -4.12 22.01
C GLN A 391 5.06 -3.36 22.63
N ASN A 392 4.32 -3.99 23.55
CA ASN A 392 3.27 -3.32 24.32
C ASN A 392 3.88 -2.26 25.25
N ILE A 393 3.24 -1.08 25.26
CA ILE A 393 3.68 0.06 26.06
C ILE A 393 2.63 0.51 27.08
N GLY A 394 1.42 -0.01 27.00
CA GLY A 394 0.31 0.28 27.89
C GLY A 394 -1.02 -0.16 27.28
N MET A 395 -2.10 0.11 27.96
CA MET A 395 -3.46 -0.19 27.52
C MET A 395 -4.16 1.10 27.09
N VAL A 396 -4.99 1.06 26.04
CA VAL A 396 -5.80 2.22 25.61
C VAL A 396 -6.94 2.39 26.60
N HIS A 397 -7.06 3.60 27.17
CA HIS A 397 -8.10 3.91 28.13
C HIS A 397 -9.49 3.89 27.50
N THR A 398 -10.45 3.31 28.21
CA THR A 398 -11.85 3.28 27.82
C THR A 398 -12.64 4.32 28.61
N ASN A 399 -13.16 5.35 27.94
CA ASN A 399 -14.14 6.25 28.54
C ASN A 399 -15.50 5.53 28.69
N LYS A 400 -15.78 5.03 29.90
CA LYS A 400 -16.98 4.26 30.18
C LYS A 400 -18.27 5.05 30.00
N THR A 401 -18.23 6.39 30.18
CA THR A 401 -19.39 7.28 30.03
C THR A 401 -19.79 7.42 28.55
N GLU A 402 -18.81 7.53 27.67
CA GLU A 402 -19.03 7.64 26.22
C GLU A 402 -19.01 6.26 25.54
N GLY A 403 -18.58 5.19 26.22
CA GLY A 403 -18.36 3.85 25.65
C GLY A 403 -17.28 3.86 24.58
N LYS A 404 -16.27 4.74 24.73
CA LYS A 404 -15.26 5.04 23.71
C LYS A 404 -13.90 4.57 24.16
N THR A 405 -13.26 3.72 23.35
CA THR A 405 -11.85 3.33 23.48
C THR A 405 -11.11 3.89 22.27
N GLU A 406 -10.21 4.84 22.46
CA GLU A 406 -9.56 5.54 21.37
C GLU A 406 -8.14 5.94 21.75
N LEU A 407 -7.20 5.60 20.88
CA LEU A 407 -5.81 6.02 20.98
C LEU A 407 -5.60 7.28 20.11
N HIS A 408 -5.06 8.33 20.70
CA HIS A 408 -4.55 9.47 19.94
C HIS A 408 -3.06 9.24 19.64
N PHE A 409 -2.70 9.24 18.36
CA PHE A 409 -1.37 8.93 17.87
C PHE A 409 -0.80 10.06 17.01
N GLU A 410 0.37 10.58 17.41
CA GLU A 410 1.09 11.61 16.66
C GLU A 410 2.46 11.10 16.20
N LEU A 411 2.95 11.65 15.09
CA LEU A 411 4.30 11.44 14.58
C LEU A 411 4.94 12.79 14.27
N LEU A 412 6.14 13.00 14.79
CA LEU A 412 6.88 14.23 14.57
C LEU A 412 8.29 13.93 14.06
N LYS A 413 8.79 14.80 13.19
CA LYS A 413 10.22 14.93 12.91
C LYS A 413 10.71 16.15 13.68
N GLU A 414 11.55 15.95 14.70
CA GLU A 414 11.86 16.99 15.67
C GLU A 414 10.57 17.63 16.23
N GLN A 415 10.31 18.91 15.93
CA GLN A 415 9.07 19.61 16.33
C GLN A 415 8.02 19.68 15.23
N ASN A 416 8.32 19.12 14.01
CA ASN A 416 7.43 19.21 12.86
C ASN A 416 6.52 18.00 12.79
N ARG A 417 5.22 18.20 12.93
CA ARG A 417 4.19 17.16 12.82
C ARG A 417 4.09 16.60 11.42
N GLN A 418 3.95 15.31 11.35
CA GLN A 418 3.74 14.55 10.13
C GLN A 418 2.37 13.89 10.19
N ASN A 419 1.73 13.67 9.04
CA ASN A 419 0.50 12.87 9.00
C ASN A 419 0.83 11.39 9.28
N PRO A 420 0.41 10.82 10.44
CA PRO A 420 0.77 9.45 10.79
C PRO A 420 0.20 8.40 9.83
N ALA A 421 -0.97 8.65 9.22
CA ALA A 421 -1.60 7.72 8.29
C ALA A 421 -0.74 7.41 7.04
N ASN A 422 0.20 8.33 6.69
CA ASN A 422 1.14 8.12 5.59
C ASN A 422 2.34 7.21 5.95
N TRP A 423 2.48 6.87 7.24
CA TRP A 423 3.59 6.08 7.76
C TRP A 423 3.17 4.67 8.13
N LEU A 424 1.92 4.48 8.50
CA LEU A 424 1.37 3.19 8.87
C LEU A 424 1.15 2.30 7.63
N SER A 425 1.27 0.99 7.82
CA SER A 425 0.97 0.00 6.78
C SER A 425 -0.51 0.07 6.40
N LYS A 426 -0.76 -0.05 5.11
CA LYS A 426 -2.11 -0.16 4.55
C LYS A 426 -2.61 -1.57 4.66
#